data_40868b65cb9c7bdb6362dd81a1ad5e8c
#
_entry.id   40868b65cb9c7bdb6362dd81a1ad5e8c
#
_cell.length_a   1.000
_cell.length_b   1.000
_cell.length_c   1.000
_cell.angle_alpha   90.00
_cell.angle_beta   90.00
_cell.angle_gamma   90.00
#
_symmetry.space_group_name_H-M   'P 1'
#
loop_
_entity.id
_entity.type
_entity.pdbx_description
1 polymer ?
#
loop_
_entity_poly.entity_id
_entity_poly.type
_entity_poly.pdbx_seq_one_letter_code
_entity_poly.pdbx_strand_id
1 'polypeptide(L)'
;GSGDYTGYQNGDPISIPVAQAKTYTPDAATQLGTVWACVNLISQTIASIPIDVFSFDKNGKRSVDRQCNLDFVLNASPNQDMTSYEFWQTMAMNRLLRGNAYAHIIRKDDGTAYILYPLSADQMSVKRELDNSITYEYTDRFGKVIKYRPEEIMHWKGIGNGLVGLSPIEYMRSTLTEAMAAQENAIKIFVEKGKIYGVISPNQVLNQKQKISVAKSFQQSGDHVAVLDCGMEFHAMSLSPADTQLLETRKFSTAEIC
;
A
#
# COMPACT_ATOMS: atom_id res chain seq x y z
N GLY A 1 21.85 -17.37 8.86
CA GLY A 1 22.03 -18.63 8.19
C GLY A 1 20.70 -19.11 7.68
N SER A 2 20.43 -18.99 6.38
CA SER A 2 19.26 -19.56 5.71
C SER A 2 19.38 -21.07 5.71
N GLY A 3 18.54 -21.76 6.48
CA GLY A 3 18.42 -23.20 6.44
C GLY A 3 17.54 -23.62 5.27
N ASP A 4 18.14 -24.11 4.20
CA ASP A 4 17.43 -24.81 3.13
C ASP A 4 16.93 -26.16 3.69
N TYR A 5 15.63 -26.29 3.87
CA TYR A 5 14.99 -27.57 4.13
C TYR A 5 14.86 -28.35 2.82
N THR A 6 15.85 -29.19 2.51
CA THR A 6 15.74 -30.15 1.42
C THR A 6 15.11 -31.44 1.93
N GLY A 7 13.87 -31.68 1.60
CA GLY A 7 13.25 -33.00 1.72
C GLY A 7 13.60 -33.87 0.50
N TYR A 8 13.65 -35.21 0.69
CA TYR A 8 13.85 -36.14 -0.42
C TYR A 8 12.59 -37.00 -0.59
N GLN A 9 12.11 -37.15 -1.81
CA GLN A 9 11.13 -38.16 -2.19
C GLN A 9 11.74 -38.95 -3.36
N ASN A 10 11.87 -40.30 -3.19
CA ASN A 10 12.43 -41.20 -4.18
C ASN A 10 13.90 -40.89 -4.59
N GLY A 11 14.70 -40.29 -3.70
CA GLY A 11 16.11 -39.97 -3.97
C GLY A 11 16.36 -38.63 -4.68
N ASP A 12 15.33 -37.94 -5.16
CA ASP A 12 15.47 -36.63 -5.76
C ASP A 12 15.16 -35.51 -4.75
N PRO A 13 15.90 -34.39 -4.76
CA PRO A 13 15.63 -33.28 -3.88
C PRO A 13 14.29 -32.61 -4.26
N ILE A 14 13.36 -32.57 -3.32
CA ILE A 14 12.12 -31.81 -3.49
C ILE A 14 12.47 -30.33 -3.28
N SER A 15 12.54 -29.59 -4.34
CA SER A 15 12.52 -28.12 -4.25
C SER A 15 11.10 -27.67 -3.91
N ILE A 16 10.85 -27.36 -2.64
CA ILE A 16 9.65 -26.60 -2.27
C ILE A 16 9.85 -25.21 -2.86
N PRO A 17 9.01 -24.75 -3.79
CA PRO A 17 9.12 -23.38 -4.26
C PRO A 17 8.92 -22.46 -3.05
N VAL A 18 9.99 -21.82 -2.61
CA VAL A 18 9.90 -20.69 -1.68
C VAL A 18 9.03 -19.68 -2.39
N ALA A 19 7.83 -19.45 -1.88
CA ALA A 19 6.95 -18.42 -2.41
C ALA A 19 7.79 -17.15 -2.47
N GLN A 20 8.03 -16.65 -3.69
CA GLN A 20 8.77 -15.41 -3.87
C GLN A 20 8.06 -14.36 -3.05
N ALA A 21 8.75 -13.81 -2.05
CA ALA A 21 8.21 -12.76 -1.21
C ALA A 21 7.80 -11.63 -2.17
N LYS A 22 6.48 -11.41 -2.29
CA LYS A 22 5.96 -10.31 -3.11
C LYS A 22 6.61 -9.05 -2.60
N THR A 23 7.27 -8.31 -3.47
CA THR A 23 7.85 -7.01 -3.12
C THR A 23 6.68 -6.05 -2.91
N TYR A 24 6.41 -5.70 -1.66
CA TYR A 24 5.34 -4.79 -1.32
C TYR A 24 5.81 -3.37 -1.58
N THR A 25 5.23 -2.75 -2.59
CA THR A 25 5.42 -1.33 -2.92
C THR A 25 4.43 -0.47 -2.12
N PRO A 26 4.67 0.83 -1.97
CA PRO A 26 3.70 1.76 -1.39
C PRO A 26 2.31 1.66 -2.04
N ASP A 27 2.27 1.45 -3.35
CA ASP A 27 1.00 1.30 -4.08
C ASP A 27 0.30 -0.02 -3.78
N ALA A 28 1.04 -1.12 -3.58
CA ALA A 28 0.47 -2.39 -3.14
C ALA A 28 -0.10 -2.31 -1.71
N ALA A 29 0.53 -1.54 -0.81
CA ALA A 29 0.04 -1.34 0.54
C ALA A 29 -1.33 -0.66 0.58
N THR A 30 -1.66 0.21 -0.40
CA THR A 30 -2.99 0.85 -0.48
C THR A 30 -4.12 -0.12 -0.82
N GLN A 31 -3.82 -1.36 -1.23
CA GLN A 31 -4.83 -2.41 -1.41
C GLN A 31 -5.37 -2.93 -0.08
N LEU A 32 -4.68 -2.70 1.04
CA LEU A 32 -5.24 -2.90 2.37
C LEU A 32 -6.22 -1.78 2.69
N GLY A 33 -7.50 -2.13 2.90
CA GLY A 33 -8.56 -1.16 3.17
C GLY A 33 -8.26 -0.24 4.36
N THR A 34 -7.58 -0.75 5.38
CA THR A 34 -7.16 0.05 6.56
C THR A 34 -6.13 1.11 6.17
N VAL A 35 -5.08 0.75 5.42
CA VAL A 35 -4.05 1.70 4.95
C VAL A 35 -4.70 2.78 4.08
N TRP A 36 -5.55 2.36 3.14
CA TRP A 36 -6.29 3.29 2.29
C TRP A 36 -7.14 4.27 3.10
N ALA A 37 -7.91 3.78 4.07
CA ALA A 37 -8.76 4.61 4.92
C ALA A 37 -7.96 5.63 5.73
N CYS A 38 -6.85 5.23 6.35
CA CYS A 38 -5.97 6.12 7.12
C CYS A 38 -5.33 7.19 6.24
N VAL A 39 -4.74 6.80 5.10
CA VAL A 39 -4.09 7.72 4.17
C VAL A 39 -5.11 8.72 3.59
N ASN A 40 -6.29 8.23 3.22
CA ASN A 40 -7.35 9.07 2.67
C ASN A 40 -7.87 10.07 3.70
N LEU A 41 -8.17 9.62 4.93
CA LEU A 41 -8.65 10.49 6.00
C LEU A 41 -7.63 11.60 6.33
N ILE A 42 -6.36 11.25 6.52
CA ILE A 42 -5.31 12.19 6.88
C ILE A 42 -5.06 13.18 5.73
N SER A 43 -4.94 12.67 4.50
CA SER A 43 -4.65 13.53 3.33
C SER A 43 -5.78 14.51 3.02
N GLN A 44 -7.03 14.09 3.13
CA GLN A 44 -8.20 14.95 2.97
C GLN A 44 -8.30 16.00 4.08
N THR A 45 -8.05 15.59 5.33
CA THR A 45 -8.05 16.53 6.46
C THR A 45 -6.98 17.61 6.26
N ILE A 46 -5.76 17.23 5.89
CA ILE A 46 -4.69 18.20 5.62
C ILE A 46 -5.05 19.11 4.45
N ALA A 47 -5.59 18.55 3.38
CA ALA A 47 -5.98 19.30 2.18
C ALA A 47 -7.10 20.34 2.42
N SER A 48 -7.91 20.13 3.46
CA SER A 48 -9.00 21.03 3.85
C SER A 48 -8.52 22.21 4.73
N ILE A 49 -7.29 22.19 5.22
CA ILE A 49 -6.75 23.24 6.10
C ILE A 49 -6.25 24.42 5.23
N PRO A 50 -6.76 25.64 5.43
CA PRO A 50 -6.25 26.80 4.71
C PRO A 50 -4.83 27.16 5.15
N ILE A 51 -4.02 27.64 4.21
CA ILE A 51 -2.63 28.05 4.46
C ILE A 51 -2.57 29.57 4.49
N ASP A 52 -2.18 30.14 5.63
CA ASP A 52 -2.00 31.57 5.74
C ASP A 52 -0.60 31.98 5.29
N VAL A 53 -0.54 32.93 4.34
CA VAL A 53 0.68 33.59 3.93
C VAL A 53 0.86 34.84 4.77
N PHE A 54 2.07 35.04 5.30
CA PHE A 54 2.36 36.20 6.16
C PHE A 54 3.38 37.10 5.49
N SER A 55 3.09 38.40 5.50
CA SER A 55 4.06 39.47 5.22
C SER A 55 4.53 40.13 6.51
N PHE A 56 5.74 40.69 6.48
CA PHE A 56 6.33 41.43 7.59
C PHE A 56 6.51 42.88 7.18
N ASP A 57 6.04 43.80 8.00
CA ASP A 57 6.28 45.22 7.81
C ASP A 57 7.74 45.60 8.18
N LYS A 58 8.10 46.87 7.97
CA LYS A 58 9.46 47.38 8.29
C LYS A 58 9.80 47.28 9.78
N ASN A 59 8.81 47.13 10.63
CA ASN A 59 8.98 47.01 12.10
C ASN A 59 8.96 45.54 12.54
N GLY A 60 8.92 44.59 11.63
CA GLY A 60 8.87 43.16 11.92
C GLY A 60 7.47 42.66 12.35
N LYS A 61 6.42 43.47 12.24
CA LYS A 61 5.07 43.05 12.58
C LYS A 61 4.51 42.15 11.47
N ARG A 62 4.05 40.97 11.90
CA ARG A 62 3.46 39.96 11.03
C ARG A 62 1.97 40.27 10.75
N SER A 63 1.57 40.19 9.49
CA SER A 63 0.17 40.28 9.07
C SER A 63 -0.13 39.25 7.98
N VAL A 64 -1.36 38.73 7.99
CA VAL A 64 -1.81 37.82 6.92
C VAL A 64 -1.94 38.58 5.61
N ASP A 65 -1.32 38.07 4.55
CA ASP A 65 -1.33 38.64 3.22
C ASP A 65 -2.09 37.71 2.26
N ARG A 66 -3.39 37.95 2.11
CA ARG A 66 -4.29 37.21 1.23
C ARG A 66 -4.33 37.74 -0.21
N GLN A 67 -3.61 38.83 -0.48
CA GLN A 67 -3.63 39.47 -1.81
C GLN A 67 -2.35 39.12 -2.61
N CYS A 68 -1.38 38.49 -2.01
CA CYS A 68 -0.19 38.08 -2.71
C CYS A 68 -0.45 36.89 -3.64
N ASN A 69 0.33 36.82 -4.73
CA ASN A 69 0.24 35.71 -5.68
C ASN A 69 0.47 34.33 -5.05
N LEU A 70 1.29 34.27 -4.01
CA LEU A 70 1.58 33.02 -3.29
C LEU A 70 0.33 32.48 -2.58
N ASP A 71 -0.50 33.34 -1.98
CA ASP A 71 -1.77 32.94 -1.36
C ASP A 71 -2.69 32.29 -2.39
N PHE A 72 -2.82 32.88 -3.58
CA PHE A 72 -3.60 32.32 -4.68
C PHE A 72 -3.08 30.94 -5.10
N VAL A 73 -1.77 30.79 -5.28
CA VAL A 73 -1.14 29.51 -5.67
C VAL A 73 -1.34 28.42 -4.61
N LEU A 74 -1.29 28.78 -3.34
CA LEU A 74 -1.40 27.80 -2.24
C LEU A 74 -2.86 27.45 -1.89
N ASN A 75 -3.79 28.38 -2.04
CA ASN A 75 -5.17 28.23 -1.56
C ASN A 75 -6.24 28.15 -2.66
N ALA A 76 -5.92 28.54 -3.90
CA ALA A 76 -6.90 28.50 -5.00
C ALA A 76 -6.47 27.55 -6.12
N SER A 77 -5.41 27.87 -6.85
CA SER A 77 -4.98 27.11 -8.02
C SER A 77 -3.45 27.05 -8.10
N PRO A 78 -2.85 25.93 -7.69
CA PRO A 78 -1.40 25.73 -7.79
C PRO A 78 -0.92 25.57 -9.23
N ASN A 79 -1.76 25.04 -10.12
CA ASN A 79 -1.50 24.87 -11.56
C ASN A 79 -2.82 24.78 -12.33
N GLN A 80 -2.74 24.57 -13.65
CA GLN A 80 -3.91 24.50 -14.54
C GLN A 80 -4.72 23.21 -14.40
N ASP A 81 -4.13 22.16 -13.85
CA ASP A 81 -4.69 20.81 -13.85
C ASP A 81 -5.34 20.44 -12.51
N MET A 82 -5.04 21.20 -11.43
CA MET A 82 -5.41 20.82 -10.06
C MET A 82 -5.92 22.02 -9.27
N THR A 83 -6.92 21.78 -8.44
CA THR A 83 -7.30 22.68 -7.34
C THR A 83 -6.28 22.61 -6.21
N SER A 84 -6.28 23.58 -5.29
CA SER A 84 -5.41 23.56 -4.12
C SER A 84 -5.69 22.33 -3.23
N TYR A 85 -6.96 21.92 -3.12
CA TYR A 85 -7.34 20.71 -2.37
C TYR A 85 -6.71 19.45 -2.96
N GLU A 86 -6.82 19.23 -4.27
CA GLU A 86 -6.22 18.08 -4.96
C GLU A 86 -4.70 18.07 -4.86
N PHE A 87 -4.09 19.24 -4.96
CA PHE A 87 -2.64 19.39 -4.80
C PHE A 87 -2.18 18.97 -3.40
N TRP A 88 -2.78 19.56 -2.36
CA TRP A 88 -2.39 19.25 -0.98
C TRP A 88 -2.73 17.81 -0.59
N GLN A 89 -3.83 17.27 -1.08
CA GLN A 89 -4.16 15.85 -0.91
C GLN A 89 -3.08 14.96 -1.55
N THR A 90 -2.68 15.25 -2.78
CA THR A 90 -1.62 14.51 -3.49
C THR A 90 -0.28 14.61 -2.76
N MET A 91 0.09 15.79 -2.30
CA MET A 91 1.31 16.01 -1.52
C MET A 91 1.28 15.24 -0.20
N ALA A 92 0.17 15.29 0.52
CA ALA A 92 -0.01 14.56 1.78
C ALA A 92 0.04 13.04 1.56
N MET A 93 -0.62 12.51 0.54
CA MET A 93 -0.57 11.08 0.18
C MET A 93 0.87 10.63 -0.12
N ASN A 94 1.61 11.36 -0.93
CA ASN A 94 3.00 11.02 -1.23
C ASN A 94 3.87 11.03 0.03
N ARG A 95 3.70 12.01 0.90
CA ARG A 95 4.42 12.07 2.17
C ARG A 95 4.08 10.91 3.10
N LEU A 96 2.81 10.50 3.19
CA LEU A 96 2.37 9.39 4.03
C LEU A 96 2.83 8.03 3.50
N LEU A 97 2.81 7.83 2.19
CA LEU A 97 3.17 6.55 1.58
C LEU A 97 4.69 6.40 1.37
N ARG A 98 5.35 7.47 0.93
CA ARG A 98 6.76 7.46 0.49
C ARG A 98 7.70 8.23 1.41
N GLY A 99 7.16 8.86 2.46
CA GLY A 99 7.94 9.67 3.39
C GLY A 99 8.34 11.04 2.85
N ASN A 100 8.13 11.31 1.58
CA ASN A 100 8.51 12.55 0.90
C ASN A 100 7.45 12.96 -0.10
N ALA A 101 7.25 14.27 -0.25
CA ALA A 101 6.46 14.83 -1.33
C ALA A 101 7.24 15.99 -1.97
N TYR A 102 7.20 16.07 -3.28
CA TYR A 102 7.94 17.05 -4.06
C TYR A 102 7.01 17.80 -4.99
N ALA A 103 7.24 19.10 -5.13
CA ALA A 103 6.64 19.90 -6.19
C ALA A 103 7.67 20.82 -6.82
N HIS A 104 7.65 20.91 -8.14
CA HIS A 104 8.46 21.87 -8.90
C HIS A 104 7.82 23.25 -8.79
N ILE A 105 8.62 24.23 -8.40
CA ILE A 105 8.23 25.64 -8.28
C ILE A 105 8.63 26.38 -9.54
N ILE A 106 7.65 26.77 -10.35
CA ILE A 106 7.88 27.63 -11.49
C ILE A 106 7.67 29.07 -11.03
N ARG A 107 8.66 29.92 -11.29
CA ARG A 107 8.65 31.34 -10.91
C ARG A 107 8.51 32.23 -12.10
N LYS A 108 7.93 33.43 -11.88
CA LYS A 108 8.00 34.54 -12.83
C LYS A 108 9.38 35.19 -12.84
N ASP A 109 9.62 36.08 -13.78
CA ASP A 109 10.89 36.83 -13.90
C ASP A 109 11.21 37.66 -12.66
N ASP A 110 10.19 38.10 -11.91
CA ASP A 110 10.31 38.81 -10.63
C ASP A 110 10.66 37.90 -9.43
N GLY A 111 10.81 36.58 -9.66
CA GLY A 111 11.10 35.60 -8.63
C GLY A 111 9.86 35.06 -7.89
N THR A 112 8.67 35.61 -8.14
CA THR A 112 7.43 35.18 -7.46
C THR A 112 7.04 33.78 -7.90
N ALA A 113 6.69 32.91 -6.96
CA ALA A 113 6.15 31.60 -7.27
C ALA A 113 4.82 31.73 -7.99
N TYR A 114 4.70 31.05 -9.13
CA TYR A 114 3.55 31.18 -10.03
C TYR A 114 2.80 29.87 -10.21
N ILE A 115 3.53 28.76 -10.29
CA ILE A 115 2.95 27.44 -10.50
C ILE A 115 3.68 26.42 -9.60
N LEU A 116 2.93 25.44 -9.10
CA LEU A 116 3.44 24.26 -8.38
C LEU A 116 2.98 23.00 -9.09
N TYR A 117 3.90 22.20 -9.60
CA TYR A 117 3.61 20.89 -10.17
C TYR A 117 4.12 19.77 -9.24
N PRO A 118 3.24 18.87 -8.75
CA PRO A 118 3.67 17.70 -8.00
C PRO A 118 4.58 16.82 -8.85
N LEU A 119 5.67 16.35 -8.27
CA LEU A 119 6.60 15.38 -8.87
C LEU A 119 6.49 14.04 -8.15
N SER A 120 6.60 12.95 -8.91
CA SER A 120 6.58 11.60 -8.33
C SER A 120 7.77 11.40 -7.40
N ALA A 121 7.49 11.01 -6.16
CA ALA A 121 8.56 10.75 -5.19
C ALA A 121 9.42 9.53 -5.56
N ASP A 122 8.85 8.55 -6.27
CA ASP A 122 9.60 7.37 -6.74
C ASP A 122 10.62 7.69 -7.84
N GLN A 123 10.45 8.83 -8.51
CA GLN A 123 11.33 9.31 -9.58
C GLN A 123 12.32 10.37 -9.12
N MET A 124 12.28 10.75 -7.83
CA MET A 124 13.11 11.78 -7.25
C MET A 124 14.26 11.17 -6.44
N SER A 125 15.48 11.57 -6.74
CA SER A 125 16.69 11.28 -5.96
C SER A 125 17.25 12.57 -5.37
N VAL A 126 17.48 12.59 -4.07
CA VAL A 126 18.05 13.75 -3.36
C VAL A 126 19.45 13.40 -2.94
N LYS A 127 20.42 14.20 -3.35
CA LYS A 127 21.83 13.97 -3.09
C LYS A 127 22.45 15.17 -2.39
N ARG A 128 23.43 14.88 -1.53
CA ARG A 128 24.32 15.90 -0.98
C ARG A 128 25.62 15.84 -1.76
N GLU A 129 25.98 16.94 -2.38
CA GLU A 129 27.22 17.08 -3.14
C GLU A 129 28.44 17.25 -2.21
N LEU A 130 29.64 17.19 -2.76
CA LEU A 130 30.89 17.33 -2.00
C LEU A 130 31.05 18.71 -1.33
N ASP A 131 30.45 19.73 -1.89
CA ASP A 131 30.40 21.10 -1.34
C ASP A 131 29.31 21.32 -0.30
N ASN A 132 28.63 20.22 0.13
CA ASN A 132 27.46 20.23 1.01
C ASN A 132 26.16 20.79 0.40
N SER A 133 26.14 21.21 -0.85
CA SER A 133 24.90 21.60 -1.54
C SER A 133 23.98 20.38 -1.72
N ILE A 134 22.68 20.66 -1.84
CA ILE A 134 21.67 19.63 -2.10
C ILE A 134 21.24 19.74 -3.56
N THR A 135 21.26 18.62 -4.26
CA THR A 135 20.77 18.50 -5.64
C THR A 135 19.59 17.52 -5.69
N TYR A 136 18.55 17.91 -6.40
CA TYR A 136 17.40 17.09 -6.67
C TYR A 136 17.50 16.56 -8.12
N GLU A 137 17.54 15.25 -8.30
CA GLU A 137 17.57 14.60 -9.61
C GLU A 137 16.24 13.90 -9.84
N TYR A 138 15.49 14.38 -10.81
CA TYR A 138 14.20 13.81 -11.22
C TYR A 138 14.37 13.05 -12.53
N THR A 139 13.97 11.79 -12.54
CA THR A 139 13.97 10.97 -13.76
C THR A 139 12.57 10.98 -14.34
N ASP A 140 12.39 11.59 -15.51
CA ASP A 140 11.09 11.66 -16.16
C ASP A 140 10.64 10.28 -16.72
N ARG A 141 9.40 10.22 -17.21
CA ARG A 141 8.82 8.98 -17.80
C ARG A 141 9.58 8.45 -19.03
N PHE A 142 10.45 9.24 -19.62
CA PHE A 142 11.27 8.87 -20.77
C PHE A 142 12.70 8.47 -20.36
N GLY A 143 13.02 8.45 -19.06
CA GLY A 143 14.34 8.14 -18.53
C GLY A 143 15.33 9.30 -18.56
N LYS A 144 14.88 10.52 -18.91
CA LYS A 144 15.72 11.70 -18.87
C LYS A 144 15.85 12.22 -17.43
N VAL A 145 17.09 12.41 -16.98
CA VAL A 145 17.38 12.98 -15.66
C VAL A 145 17.41 14.51 -15.77
N ILE A 146 16.60 15.15 -14.97
CA ILE A 146 16.51 16.61 -14.82
C ILE A 146 17.04 16.96 -13.44
N LYS A 147 17.99 17.88 -13.37
CA LYS A 147 18.54 18.37 -12.11
C LYS A 147 17.88 19.68 -11.71
N TYR A 148 17.44 19.74 -10.47
CA TYR A 148 16.84 20.92 -9.88
C TYR A 148 17.68 21.41 -8.69
N ARG A 149 17.74 22.72 -8.52
CA ARG A 149 18.31 23.37 -7.36
C ARG A 149 17.31 23.37 -6.20
N PRO A 150 17.75 23.52 -4.93
CA PRO A 150 16.87 23.52 -3.77
C PRO A 150 15.72 24.55 -3.85
N GLU A 151 15.98 25.71 -4.43
CA GLU A 151 15.00 26.79 -4.58
C GLU A 151 13.91 26.50 -5.65
N GLU A 152 14.13 25.51 -6.50
CA GLU A 152 13.18 25.08 -7.55
C GLU A 152 12.26 23.98 -7.09
N ILE A 153 12.53 23.37 -5.92
CA ILE A 153 11.75 22.25 -5.40
C ILE A 153 11.14 22.58 -4.04
N MET A 154 9.85 22.48 -3.94
CA MET A 154 9.16 22.38 -2.66
C MET A 154 9.25 20.93 -2.18
N HIS A 155 10.00 20.69 -1.11
CA HIS A 155 10.18 19.37 -0.53
C HIS A 155 9.52 19.28 0.85
N TRP A 156 8.42 18.52 0.93
CA TRP A 156 7.71 18.25 2.17
C TRP A 156 8.16 16.88 2.72
N LYS A 157 9.10 16.93 3.68
CA LYS A 157 9.72 15.77 4.29
C LYS A 157 8.85 15.17 5.40
N GLY A 158 8.86 13.84 5.48
CA GLY A 158 8.43 13.10 6.66
C GLY A 158 9.51 13.01 7.73
N ILE A 159 9.30 12.13 8.69
CA ILE A 159 10.33 11.76 9.66
C ILE A 159 11.47 11.07 8.90
N GLY A 160 12.72 11.44 9.18
CA GLY A 160 13.86 10.88 8.46
C GLY A 160 15.21 11.39 8.91
N ASN A 161 16.20 11.33 8.03
CA ASN A 161 17.60 11.69 8.33
C ASN A 161 17.93 13.18 8.12
N GLY A 162 16.92 14.03 7.93
CA GLY A 162 17.09 15.46 7.65
C GLY A 162 17.26 15.79 6.16
N LEU A 163 17.81 14.89 5.34
CA LEU A 163 17.91 15.05 3.90
C LEU A 163 16.62 14.58 3.22
N VAL A 164 16.19 13.36 3.51
CA VAL A 164 14.94 12.75 3.03
C VAL A 164 14.14 12.16 4.18
N GLY A 165 12.83 12.11 4.02
CA GLY A 165 11.93 11.38 4.91
C GLY A 165 11.97 9.89 4.62
N LEU A 166 11.74 9.08 5.64
CA LEU A 166 11.64 7.63 5.55
C LEU A 166 10.22 7.24 5.19
N SER A 167 10.07 6.23 4.33
CA SER A 167 8.76 5.71 3.97
C SER A 167 8.13 4.96 5.15
N PRO A 168 6.96 5.38 5.67
CA PRO A 168 6.25 4.64 6.70
C PRO A 168 5.93 3.20 6.25
N ILE A 169 5.61 3.02 4.97
CA ILE A 169 5.30 1.70 4.38
C ILE A 169 6.51 0.76 4.44
N GLU A 170 7.71 1.26 4.21
CA GLU A 170 8.93 0.45 4.34
C GLU A 170 9.22 0.07 5.79
N TYR A 171 8.97 0.96 6.73
CA TYR A 171 9.11 0.68 8.16
C TYR A 171 8.10 -0.32 8.67
N MET A 172 6.88 -0.29 8.17
CA MET A 172 5.80 -1.21 8.53
C MET A 172 5.75 -2.46 7.63
N ARG A 173 6.79 -2.73 6.85
CA ARG A 173 6.78 -3.80 5.83
C ARG A 173 6.40 -5.17 6.41
N SER A 174 6.91 -5.56 7.59
CA SER A 174 6.55 -6.83 8.23
C SER A 174 5.07 -6.91 8.57
N THR A 175 4.54 -5.91 9.27
CA THR A 175 3.12 -5.82 9.65
C THR A 175 2.21 -5.82 8.43
N LEU A 176 2.56 -5.06 7.39
CA LEU A 176 1.80 -5.01 6.14
C LEU A 176 1.85 -6.35 5.38
N THR A 177 3.00 -7.03 5.39
CA THR A 177 3.15 -8.36 4.78
C THR A 177 2.25 -9.38 5.47
N GLU A 178 2.23 -9.40 6.79
CA GLU A 178 1.36 -10.27 7.59
C GLU A 178 -0.12 -9.97 7.34
N ALA A 179 -0.50 -8.70 7.34
CA ALA A 179 -1.87 -8.26 7.08
C ALA A 179 -2.36 -8.68 5.67
N MET A 180 -1.51 -8.52 4.65
CA MET A 180 -1.83 -8.94 3.28
C MET A 180 -1.91 -10.45 3.14
N ALA A 181 -1.01 -11.21 3.76
CA ALA A 181 -1.05 -12.67 3.79
C ALA A 181 -2.32 -13.17 4.49
N ALA A 182 -2.69 -12.57 5.61
CA ALA A 182 -3.94 -12.88 6.32
C ALA A 182 -5.17 -12.55 5.47
N GLN A 183 -5.16 -11.45 4.71
CA GLN A 183 -6.23 -11.10 3.79
C GLN A 183 -6.34 -12.10 2.63
N GLU A 184 -5.23 -12.47 1.99
CA GLU A 184 -5.21 -13.48 0.92
C GLU A 184 -5.73 -14.83 1.41
N ASN A 185 -5.31 -15.26 2.60
CA ASN A 185 -5.79 -16.51 3.20
C ASN A 185 -7.29 -16.45 3.52
N ALA A 186 -7.77 -15.32 4.06
CA ALA A 186 -9.20 -15.13 4.30
C ALA A 186 -10.01 -15.20 3.00
N ILE A 187 -9.56 -14.54 1.93
CA ILE A 187 -10.19 -14.58 0.62
C ILE A 187 -10.27 -16.04 0.11
N LYS A 188 -9.17 -16.80 0.17
CA LYS A 188 -9.15 -18.22 -0.20
C LYS A 188 -10.17 -19.02 0.59
N ILE A 189 -10.20 -18.83 1.92
CA ILE A 189 -11.18 -19.51 2.78
C ILE A 189 -12.61 -19.16 2.37
N PHE A 190 -12.93 -17.89 2.12
CA PHE A 190 -14.28 -17.48 1.74
C PHE A 190 -14.66 -17.93 0.32
N VAL A 191 -13.74 -17.87 -0.63
CA VAL A 191 -13.98 -18.27 -2.02
C VAL A 191 -14.02 -19.81 -2.15
N GLU A 192 -13.14 -20.52 -1.45
CA GLU A 192 -13.04 -21.97 -1.53
C GLU A 192 -14.04 -22.67 -0.61
N LYS A 193 -14.35 -22.13 0.58
CA LYS A 193 -15.30 -22.71 1.54
C LYS A 193 -16.78 -22.44 1.20
N GLY A 194 -17.06 -21.71 0.13
CA GLY A 194 -18.37 -21.80 -0.54
C GLY A 194 -18.61 -23.21 -1.13
N LYS A 195 -17.57 -24.03 -1.22
CA LYS A 195 -17.65 -25.47 -1.48
C LYS A 195 -17.67 -26.20 -0.15
N ILE A 196 -18.62 -27.10 0.00
CA ILE A 196 -18.77 -27.92 1.21
C ILE A 196 -17.53 -28.83 1.33
N TYR A 197 -16.65 -28.54 2.29
CA TYR A 197 -15.56 -29.44 2.63
C TYR A 197 -16.03 -30.42 3.72
N GLY A 198 -15.99 -31.70 3.43
CA GLY A 198 -16.30 -32.74 4.38
C GLY A 198 -15.67 -34.07 3.98
N VAL A 199 -15.61 -34.97 4.92
CA VAL A 199 -15.16 -36.33 4.69
C VAL A 199 -16.40 -37.22 4.52
N ILE A 200 -16.47 -37.94 3.39
CA ILE A 200 -17.46 -38.97 3.19
C ILE A 200 -16.89 -40.27 3.74
N SER A 201 -17.52 -40.82 4.78
CA SER A 201 -17.13 -42.09 5.38
C SER A 201 -18.10 -43.15 4.90
N PRO A 202 -17.68 -44.08 3.99
CA PRO A 202 -18.51 -45.21 3.59
C PRO A 202 -18.41 -46.35 4.60
N ASN A 203 -19.53 -47.06 4.85
CA ASN A 203 -19.53 -48.24 5.71
C ASN A 203 -18.86 -49.47 5.06
N GLN A 204 -18.43 -49.36 3.81
CA GLN A 204 -17.76 -50.45 3.07
C GLN A 204 -16.48 -49.93 2.40
N VAL A 205 -15.47 -50.79 2.23
CA VAL A 205 -14.24 -50.40 1.53
C VAL A 205 -14.48 -50.22 0.05
N LEU A 206 -14.41 -49.01 -0.44
CA LEU A 206 -14.57 -48.64 -1.86
C LEU A 206 -13.29 -48.95 -2.64
N ASN A 207 -13.45 -49.48 -3.84
CA ASN A 207 -12.33 -49.62 -4.77
C ASN A 207 -11.95 -48.24 -5.39
N GLN A 208 -10.79 -48.17 -6.07
CA GLN A 208 -10.26 -46.93 -6.61
C GLN A 208 -11.22 -46.21 -7.59
N LYS A 209 -11.93 -46.98 -8.44
CA LYS A 209 -12.88 -46.43 -9.41
C LYS A 209 -14.12 -45.84 -8.74
N GLN A 210 -14.61 -46.50 -7.69
CA GLN A 210 -15.73 -46.01 -6.88
C GLN A 210 -15.39 -44.75 -6.11
N LYS A 211 -14.17 -44.65 -5.54
CA LYS A 211 -13.69 -43.43 -4.87
C LYS A 211 -13.70 -42.23 -5.83
N ILE A 212 -13.20 -42.44 -7.06
CA ILE A 212 -13.16 -41.37 -8.08
C ILE A 212 -14.60 -41.00 -8.53
N SER A 213 -15.50 -41.97 -8.66
CA SER A 213 -16.89 -41.70 -9.04
C SER A 213 -17.63 -40.87 -8.00
N VAL A 214 -17.50 -41.23 -6.71
CA VAL A 214 -18.11 -40.49 -5.60
C VAL A 214 -17.55 -39.06 -5.51
N ALA A 215 -16.23 -38.91 -5.63
CA ALA A 215 -15.62 -37.59 -5.63
C ALA A 215 -16.06 -36.70 -6.78
N LYS A 216 -16.20 -37.27 -7.99
CA LYS A 216 -16.73 -36.56 -9.16
C LYS A 216 -18.19 -36.16 -8.99
N SER A 217 -19.04 -37.07 -8.50
CA SER A 217 -20.45 -36.76 -8.24
C SER A 217 -20.61 -35.63 -7.22
N PHE A 218 -19.75 -35.59 -6.19
CA PHE A 218 -19.76 -34.55 -5.20
C PHE A 218 -19.27 -33.20 -5.75
N GLN A 219 -18.27 -33.19 -6.65
CA GLN A 219 -17.78 -31.98 -7.31
C GLN A 219 -18.76 -31.44 -8.36
N GLN A 220 -19.58 -32.29 -8.99
CA GLN A 220 -20.50 -31.91 -10.04
C GLN A 220 -21.86 -31.43 -9.52
N SER A 221 -22.23 -31.76 -8.28
CA SER A 221 -23.43 -31.21 -7.63
C SER A 221 -23.14 -29.74 -7.26
N GLY A 222 -23.32 -28.86 -8.24
CA GLY A 222 -23.09 -27.41 -8.10
C GLY A 222 -24.09 -26.71 -7.17
N ASP A 223 -25.17 -27.38 -6.78
CA ASP A 223 -26.12 -26.91 -5.76
C ASP A 223 -25.83 -27.64 -4.45
N HIS A 224 -25.69 -26.92 -3.40
CA HIS A 224 -25.28 -27.26 -2.03
C HIS A 224 -25.84 -28.52 -1.38
N VAL A 225 -26.38 -29.44 -2.15
CA VAL A 225 -26.98 -30.70 -1.70
C VAL A 225 -26.35 -31.88 -2.44
N ALA A 226 -25.52 -32.66 -1.73
CA ALA A 226 -25.02 -33.92 -2.22
C ALA A 226 -25.95 -35.04 -1.75
N VAL A 227 -26.41 -35.87 -2.68
CA VAL A 227 -27.15 -37.10 -2.36
C VAL A 227 -26.12 -38.19 -2.07
N LEU A 228 -26.13 -38.71 -0.85
CA LEU A 228 -25.28 -39.82 -0.43
C LEU A 228 -26.03 -41.15 -0.57
N ASP A 229 -25.32 -42.15 -1.04
CA ASP A 229 -25.87 -43.52 -1.09
C ASP A 229 -26.03 -44.12 0.32
N CYS A 230 -26.91 -45.12 0.44
CA CYS A 230 -27.20 -45.79 1.70
C CYS A 230 -25.90 -46.27 2.37
N GLY A 231 -25.66 -45.81 3.58
CA GLY A 231 -24.48 -46.21 4.38
C GLY A 231 -23.28 -45.30 4.26
N MET A 232 -23.41 -44.14 3.61
CA MET A 232 -22.39 -43.09 3.62
C MET A 232 -22.77 -41.98 4.60
N GLU A 233 -21.84 -41.60 5.47
CA GLU A 233 -22.02 -40.46 6.37
C GLU A 233 -21.13 -39.28 5.92
N PHE A 234 -21.72 -38.10 5.91
CA PHE A 234 -20.99 -36.87 5.62
C PHE A 234 -20.62 -36.16 6.93
N HIS A 235 -19.34 -36.04 7.16
CA HIS A 235 -18.81 -35.25 8.28
C HIS A 235 -18.33 -33.91 7.74
N ALA A 236 -19.12 -32.86 7.96
CA ALA A 236 -18.70 -31.51 7.61
C ALA A 236 -17.47 -31.12 8.45
N MET A 237 -16.41 -30.64 7.80
CA MET A 237 -15.30 -30.03 8.52
C MET A 237 -15.73 -28.63 8.97
N SER A 238 -15.93 -28.45 10.27
CA SER A 238 -16.15 -27.13 10.87
C SER A 238 -14.94 -26.23 10.69
N LEU A 239 -15.13 -24.90 10.81
CA LEU A 239 -14.03 -23.93 10.89
C LEU A 239 -13.01 -24.42 11.93
N SER A 240 -11.77 -24.58 11.50
CA SER A 240 -10.70 -25.02 12.42
C SER A 240 -10.39 -23.90 13.42
N PRO A 241 -9.82 -24.19 14.59
CA PRO A 241 -9.30 -23.16 15.51
C PRO A 241 -8.34 -22.19 14.82
N ALA A 242 -7.58 -22.63 13.82
CA ALA A 242 -6.71 -21.80 13.00
C ALA A 242 -7.49 -20.73 12.19
N ASP A 243 -8.70 -21.04 11.73
CA ASP A 243 -9.54 -20.06 11.03
C ASP A 243 -10.06 -18.96 11.96
N THR A 244 -10.33 -19.32 13.23
CA THR A 244 -10.74 -18.35 14.26
C THR A 244 -9.56 -17.42 14.62
N GLN A 245 -8.36 -17.98 14.78
CA GLN A 245 -7.12 -17.21 15.01
C GLN A 245 -6.83 -16.25 13.86
N LEU A 246 -7.13 -16.62 12.62
CA LEU A 246 -6.94 -15.75 11.45
C LEU A 246 -7.81 -14.48 11.57
N LEU A 247 -9.05 -14.60 12.05
CA LEU A 247 -9.94 -13.44 12.25
C LEU A 247 -9.42 -12.51 13.36
N GLU A 248 -8.86 -13.06 14.42
CA GLU A 248 -8.24 -12.29 15.50
C GLU A 248 -6.97 -11.57 15.02
N THR A 249 -6.12 -12.24 14.26
CA THR A 249 -4.93 -11.66 13.64
C THR A 249 -5.29 -10.47 12.74
N ARG A 250 -6.37 -10.56 11.95
CA ARG A 250 -6.84 -9.44 11.13
C ARG A 250 -7.27 -8.23 11.95
N LYS A 251 -7.95 -8.44 13.06
CA LYS A 251 -8.33 -7.34 13.97
C LYS A 251 -7.10 -6.68 14.58
N PHE A 252 -6.12 -7.46 15.00
CA PHE A 252 -4.85 -6.97 15.55
C PHE A 252 -4.06 -6.17 14.52
N SER A 253 -3.88 -6.70 13.31
CA SER A 253 -3.18 -5.98 12.22
C SER A 253 -3.84 -4.65 11.87
N THR A 254 -5.18 -4.58 11.91
CA THR A 254 -5.90 -3.31 11.70
C THR A 254 -5.56 -2.29 12.78
N ALA A 255 -5.49 -2.70 14.05
CA ALA A 255 -5.15 -1.81 15.16
C ALA A 255 -3.69 -1.35 15.14
N GLU A 256 -2.77 -2.16 14.61
CA GLU A 256 -1.35 -1.77 14.46
C GLU A 256 -1.12 -0.78 13.30
N ILE A 257 -1.94 -0.82 12.26
CA ILE A 257 -1.83 0.07 11.10
C ILE A 257 -2.40 1.47 11.41
N CYS A 258 -3.40 1.57 12.26
CA CYS A 258 -4.03 2.83 12.67
C CYS A 258 -3.24 3.56 13.75
#